data_698f240b98ca473b5faf1c3044417afe
#
_entry.id   698f240b98ca473b5faf1c3044417afe
#
_cell.length_a   1.000
_cell.length_b   1.000
_cell.length_c   1.000
_cell.angle_alpha   90.00
_cell.angle_beta   90.00
_cell.angle_gamma   90.00
#
_symmetry.space_group_name_H-M   'P 1'
#
loop_
_entity.id
_entity.type
_entity.pdbx_description
1 polymer ?
#
loop_
_entity_poly.entity_id
_entity_poly.type
_entity_poly.pdbx_seq_one_letter_code
_entity_poly.pdbx_strand_id
1 'polypeptide(L)'
;MTARTYQQKRAALHDAQDYCVDIHNRTIFLHAHITESEDDPGVDYRMSSRLIKNLHLLKNLNEKDPITIHLQSIGGIWHEGMAIYDAIKLSSAHIKIIGHGSISSMGTVIMQAADERVIMPHAEFMVHYGEFSFIW
;
A
#
# COMPACT_ATOMS: atom_id res chain seq x y z
N MET A 1 -20.96 1.59 15.91
CA MET A 1 -20.62 0.84 14.68
C MET A 1 -21.63 -0.28 14.50
N THR A 2 -22.40 -0.25 13.44
CA THR A 2 -23.34 -1.35 13.11
C THR A 2 -22.58 -2.57 12.61
N ALA A 3 -22.94 -3.77 13.11
CA ALA A 3 -22.36 -5.00 12.61
C ALA A 3 -22.67 -5.19 11.10
N ARG A 4 -21.68 -5.63 10.34
CA ARG A 4 -21.87 -5.96 8.91
C ARG A 4 -22.79 -7.17 8.76
N THR A 5 -23.70 -7.11 7.78
CA THR A 5 -24.46 -8.28 7.33
C THR A 5 -23.54 -9.31 6.68
N TYR A 6 -24.03 -10.54 6.50
CA TYR A 6 -23.27 -11.59 5.80
C TYR A 6 -22.87 -11.17 4.38
N GLN A 7 -23.78 -10.54 3.63
CA GLN A 7 -23.49 -10.03 2.28
C GLN A 7 -22.41 -8.95 2.28
N GLN A 8 -22.45 -8.03 3.24
CA GLN A 8 -21.42 -7.00 3.39
C GLN A 8 -20.06 -7.58 3.76
N LYS A 9 -20.03 -8.61 4.62
CA LYS A 9 -18.78 -9.32 4.95
C LYS A 9 -18.20 -10.03 3.75
N ARG A 10 -19.04 -10.68 2.95
CA ARG A 10 -18.62 -11.36 1.71
C ARG A 10 -18.09 -10.37 0.68
N ALA A 11 -18.76 -9.24 0.48
CA ALA A 11 -18.30 -8.18 -0.40
C ALA A 11 -16.96 -7.61 0.06
N ALA A 12 -16.78 -7.37 1.36
CA ALA A 12 -15.53 -6.87 1.93
C ALA A 12 -14.37 -7.85 1.73
N LEU A 13 -14.61 -9.16 1.89
CA LEU A 13 -13.61 -10.18 1.60
C LEU A 13 -13.17 -10.15 0.13
N HIS A 14 -14.13 -10.08 -0.79
CA HIS A 14 -13.87 -10.00 -2.22
C HIS A 14 -13.07 -8.73 -2.57
N ASP A 15 -13.47 -7.58 -2.05
CA ASP A 15 -12.79 -6.32 -2.30
C ASP A 15 -11.35 -6.33 -1.77
N ALA A 16 -11.13 -6.89 -0.57
CA ALA A 16 -9.80 -7.00 0.00
C ALA A 16 -8.88 -7.93 -0.82
N GLN A 17 -9.40 -9.07 -1.28
CA GLN A 17 -8.61 -10.02 -2.06
C GLN A 17 -8.34 -9.54 -3.48
N ASP A 18 -9.33 -8.96 -4.17
CA ASP A 18 -9.22 -8.61 -5.58
C ASP A 18 -8.78 -7.17 -5.82
N TYR A 19 -9.16 -6.24 -4.93
CA TYR A 19 -8.89 -4.81 -5.09
C TYR A 19 -8.00 -4.21 -4.02
N CYS A 20 -7.55 -5.01 -3.05
CA CYS A 20 -6.62 -4.59 -1.99
C CYS A 20 -7.15 -3.45 -1.12
N VAL A 21 -8.45 -3.40 -0.90
CA VAL A 21 -9.09 -2.36 -0.07
C VAL A 21 -10.24 -2.92 0.75
N ASP A 22 -10.30 -2.54 2.02
CA ASP A 22 -11.49 -2.67 2.87
C ASP A 22 -12.05 -1.27 3.11
N ILE A 23 -13.10 -0.94 2.37
CA ILE A 23 -13.71 0.39 2.37
C ILE A 23 -14.27 0.72 3.77
N HIS A 24 -14.94 -0.24 4.39
CA HIS A 24 -15.58 -0.02 5.69
C HIS A 24 -14.57 0.31 6.79
N ASN A 25 -13.45 -0.41 6.85
CA ASN A 25 -12.38 -0.19 7.82
C ASN A 25 -11.32 0.80 7.34
N ARG A 26 -11.50 1.41 6.19
CA ARG A 26 -10.55 2.37 5.60
C ARG A 26 -9.12 1.81 5.60
N THR A 27 -8.98 0.60 5.08
CA THR A 27 -7.73 -0.14 5.07
C THR A 27 -7.34 -0.48 3.64
N ILE A 28 -6.08 -0.25 3.30
CA ILE A 28 -5.48 -0.60 2.01
C ILE A 28 -4.39 -1.64 2.25
N PHE A 29 -4.35 -2.65 1.38
CA PHE A 29 -3.32 -3.68 1.38
C PHE A 29 -2.34 -3.39 0.23
N LEU A 30 -1.14 -2.98 0.58
CA LEU A 30 -0.12 -2.57 -0.37
C LEU A 30 0.97 -3.63 -0.47
N HIS A 31 0.83 -4.50 -1.43
CA HIS A 31 1.77 -5.57 -1.73
C HIS A 31 1.87 -5.77 -3.24
N ALA A 32 2.85 -6.55 -3.67
CA ALA A 32 2.99 -6.88 -5.08
C ALA A 32 1.74 -7.55 -5.62
N HIS A 33 1.45 -7.28 -6.89
CA HIS A 33 0.36 -7.96 -7.57
C HIS A 33 0.69 -9.45 -7.71
N ILE A 34 -0.25 -10.31 -7.33
CA ILE A 34 -0.11 -11.75 -7.54
C ILE A 34 -0.12 -12.03 -9.04
N THR A 35 0.96 -12.61 -9.54
CA THR A 35 1.10 -13.01 -10.94
C THR A 35 1.12 -14.52 -11.06
N GLU A 36 1.00 -15.03 -12.27
CA GLU A 36 1.20 -16.46 -12.55
C GLU A 36 2.68 -16.88 -12.41
N SER A 37 3.57 -15.91 -12.38
CA SER A 37 4.99 -16.14 -12.13
C SER A 37 5.24 -16.28 -10.63
N GLU A 38 6.19 -17.14 -10.26
CA GLU A 38 6.59 -17.34 -8.86
C GLU A 38 7.38 -16.15 -8.30
N ASP A 39 7.81 -15.23 -9.16
CA ASP A 39 8.60 -14.08 -8.77
C ASP A 39 7.71 -12.92 -8.33
N ASP A 40 8.07 -12.30 -7.20
CA ASP A 40 7.46 -11.07 -6.74
C ASP A 40 7.90 -9.91 -7.68
N PRO A 41 6.98 -9.26 -8.41
CA PRO A 41 7.33 -8.16 -9.30
C PRO A 41 7.76 -6.89 -8.55
N GLY A 42 7.55 -6.84 -7.23
CA GLY A 42 7.82 -5.65 -6.43
C GLY A 42 6.87 -4.50 -6.72
N VAL A 43 7.37 -3.28 -6.49
CA VAL A 43 6.65 -2.04 -6.76
C VAL A 43 6.64 -1.79 -8.27
N ASP A 44 5.45 -1.85 -8.85
CA ASP A 44 5.23 -1.60 -10.28
C ASP A 44 4.00 -0.69 -10.51
N TYR A 45 3.66 -0.45 -11.79
CA TYR A 45 2.52 0.40 -12.13
C TYR A 45 1.18 -0.13 -11.62
N ARG A 46 1.04 -1.44 -11.45
CA ARG A 46 -0.20 -2.05 -10.93
C ARG A 46 -0.39 -1.72 -9.46
N MET A 47 0.69 -1.77 -8.69
CA MET A 47 0.68 -1.38 -7.28
C MET A 47 0.37 0.11 -7.11
N SER A 48 1.05 0.98 -7.84
CA SER A 48 0.88 2.42 -7.72
C SER A 48 -0.51 2.88 -8.18
N SER A 49 -0.98 2.41 -9.33
CA SER A 49 -2.29 2.78 -9.85
C SER A 49 -3.44 2.30 -8.95
N ARG A 50 -3.31 1.12 -8.39
CA ARG A 50 -4.29 0.57 -7.45
C ARG A 50 -4.35 1.38 -6.14
N LEU A 51 -3.20 1.70 -5.56
CA LEU A 51 -3.14 2.53 -4.36
C LEU A 51 -3.77 3.91 -4.60
N ILE A 52 -3.40 4.56 -5.68
CA ILE A 52 -3.92 5.89 -6.01
C ILE A 52 -5.44 5.87 -6.17
N LYS A 53 -5.98 4.87 -6.86
CA LYS A 53 -7.43 4.68 -7.00
C LYS A 53 -8.11 4.44 -5.65
N ASN A 54 -7.54 3.59 -4.82
CA ASN A 54 -8.10 3.27 -3.51
C ASN A 54 -8.06 4.47 -2.55
N LEU A 55 -7.00 5.25 -2.54
CA LEU A 55 -6.93 6.51 -1.77
C LEU A 55 -7.98 7.51 -2.26
N HIS A 56 -8.14 7.65 -3.57
CA HIS A 56 -9.15 8.53 -4.15
C HIS A 56 -10.57 8.10 -3.76
N LEU A 57 -10.86 6.80 -3.82
CA LEU A 57 -12.14 6.24 -3.40
C LEU A 57 -12.43 6.54 -1.93
N LEU A 58 -11.47 6.27 -1.04
CA LEU A 58 -11.64 6.52 0.40
C LEU A 58 -11.81 8.01 0.71
N LYS A 59 -11.07 8.87 0.02
CA LYS A 59 -11.22 10.33 0.15
C LYS A 59 -12.61 10.79 -0.23
N ASN A 60 -13.17 10.28 -1.31
CA ASN A 60 -14.52 10.66 -1.77
C ASN A 60 -15.62 10.18 -0.82
N LEU A 61 -15.40 9.09 -0.11
CA LEU A 61 -16.34 8.59 0.89
C LEU A 61 -16.26 9.37 2.21
N ASN A 62 -15.06 9.70 2.65
CA ASN A 62 -14.79 10.53 3.82
C ASN A 62 -13.36 11.07 3.71
N GLU A 63 -13.20 12.37 3.68
CA GLU A 63 -11.90 12.99 3.43
C GLU A 63 -10.94 12.89 4.62
N LYS A 64 -11.45 12.84 5.85
CA LYS A 64 -10.62 13.06 7.04
C LYS A 64 -10.43 11.87 7.97
N ASP A 65 -11.27 10.86 7.88
CA ASP A 65 -11.13 9.71 8.76
C ASP A 65 -9.81 8.95 8.48
N PRO A 66 -9.14 8.45 9.52
CA PRO A 66 -7.85 7.79 9.38
C PRO A 66 -7.87 6.61 8.41
N ILE A 67 -6.75 6.39 7.73
CA ILE A 67 -6.51 5.27 6.82
C ILE A 67 -5.34 4.45 7.34
N THR A 68 -5.49 3.14 7.32
CA THR A 68 -4.43 2.18 7.61
C THR A 68 -3.98 1.50 6.32
N ILE A 69 -2.67 1.44 6.11
CA ILE A 69 -2.06 0.72 4.98
C ILE A 69 -1.20 -0.42 5.55
N HIS A 70 -1.47 -1.65 5.13
CA HIS A 70 -0.59 -2.78 5.38
C HIS A 70 0.37 -2.92 4.22
N LEU A 71 1.67 -2.82 4.49
CA LEU A 71 2.73 -2.85 3.47
C LEU A 71 3.58 -4.10 3.61
N GLN A 72 3.79 -4.78 2.50
CA GLN A 72 4.80 -5.82 2.33
C GLN A 72 5.41 -5.68 0.95
N SER A 73 6.72 -5.42 0.84
CA SER A 73 7.36 -5.16 -0.44
C SER A 73 8.86 -5.39 -0.40
N ILE A 74 9.36 -6.02 -1.45
CA ILE A 74 10.80 -6.17 -1.71
C ILE A 74 11.42 -4.92 -2.39
N GLY A 75 10.62 -3.91 -2.68
CA GLY A 75 11.02 -2.74 -3.45
C GLY A 75 10.65 -2.85 -4.92
N GLY A 76 11.21 -2.01 -5.77
CA GLY A 76 10.93 -2.04 -7.20
C GLY A 76 11.21 -0.72 -7.90
N ILE A 77 10.34 -0.34 -8.82
CA ILE A 77 10.53 0.78 -9.73
C ILE A 77 10.42 2.13 -9.01
N TRP A 78 11.44 2.97 -9.16
CA TRP A 78 11.51 4.27 -8.49
C TRP A 78 10.30 5.16 -8.78
N HIS A 79 9.93 5.35 -10.04
CA HIS A 79 8.82 6.23 -10.41
C HIS A 79 7.50 5.79 -9.80
N GLU A 80 7.26 4.48 -9.77
CA GLU A 80 6.04 3.92 -9.22
C GLU A 80 6.00 4.05 -7.69
N GLY A 81 7.13 3.82 -7.05
CA GLY A 81 7.25 4.04 -5.60
C GLY A 81 7.06 5.50 -5.21
N MET A 82 7.62 6.43 -5.98
CA MET A 82 7.43 7.86 -5.72
C MET A 82 5.99 8.32 -6.01
N ALA A 83 5.31 7.72 -6.99
CA ALA A 83 3.88 7.98 -7.20
C ALA A 83 3.04 7.56 -5.97
N ILE A 84 3.38 6.43 -5.36
CA ILE A 84 2.76 5.98 -4.11
C ILE A 84 3.08 6.95 -2.96
N TYR A 85 4.35 7.31 -2.81
CA TYR A 85 4.81 8.26 -1.80
C TYR A 85 4.05 9.59 -1.89
N ASP A 86 3.99 10.16 -3.08
CA ASP A 86 3.32 11.44 -3.31
C ASP A 86 1.82 11.35 -3.00
N ALA A 87 1.14 10.29 -3.43
CA ALA A 87 -0.27 10.08 -3.17
C ALA A 87 -0.57 10.01 -1.66
N ILE A 88 0.27 9.33 -0.89
CA ILE A 88 0.15 9.24 0.57
C ILE A 88 0.40 10.60 1.21
N LYS A 89 1.44 11.31 0.79
CA LYS A 89 1.79 12.64 1.32
C LYS A 89 0.70 13.68 1.08
N LEU A 90 0.01 13.61 -0.05
CA LEU A 90 -1.07 14.54 -0.39
C LEU A 90 -2.39 14.22 0.31
N SER A 91 -2.49 13.10 1.01
CA SER A 91 -3.71 12.75 1.73
C SER A 91 -3.98 13.72 2.87
N SER A 92 -5.24 14.17 2.97
CA SER A 92 -5.73 14.96 4.12
C SER A 92 -6.08 14.10 5.34
N ALA A 93 -6.27 12.79 5.15
CA ALA A 93 -6.46 11.83 6.21
C ALA A 93 -5.13 11.49 6.89
N HIS A 94 -5.17 11.20 8.20
CA HIS A 94 -4.03 10.61 8.91
C HIS A 94 -3.77 9.20 8.38
N ILE A 95 -2.56 8.94 7.89
CA ILE A 95 -2.18 7.65 7.34
C ILE A 95 -1.17 6.94 8.23
N LYS A 96 -1.54 5.75 8.65
CA LYS A 96 -0.69 4.80 9.36
C LYS A 96 -0.28 3.68 8.41
N ILE A 97 1.01 3.40 8.30
CA ILE A 97 1.53 2.24 7.57
C ILE A 97 2.07 1.21 8.55
N ILE A 98 1.61 -0.02 8.39
CA ILE A 98 2.09 -1.18 9.14
C ILE A 98 2.87 -2.08 8.18
N GLY A 99 4.16 -2.22 8.43
CA GLY A 99 5.05 -3.04 7.62
C GLY A 99 5.12 -4.48 8.11
N HIS A 100 5.00 -5.42 7.18
CA HIS A 100 5.03 -6.86 7.42
C HIS A 100 6.15 -7.54 6.61
N GLY A 101 6.69 -8.61 7.15
CA GLY A 101 7.61 -9.50 6.44
C GLY A 101 8.86 -8.80 5.93
N SER A 102 8.85 -8.34 4.69
CA SER A 102 9.94 -7.59 4.08
C SER A 102 9.49 -6.18 3.72
N ILE A 103 10.22 -5.19 4.20
CA ILE A 103 10.10 -3.80 3.78
C ILE A 103 11.48 -3.39 3.27
N SER A 104 11.69 -3.56 1.98
CA SER A 104 13.02 -3.43 1.39
C SER A 104 13.06 -2.35 0.30
N SER A 105 14.21 -1.70 0.17
CA SER A 105 14.49 -0.77 -0.93
C SER A 105 13.40 0.30 -1.06
N MET A 106 12.70 0.37 -2.19
CA MET A 106 11.60 1.33 -2.42
C MET A 106 10.49 1.23 -1.37
N GLY A 107 10.26 0.06 -0.79
CA GLY A 107 9.32 -0.13 0.33
C GLY A 107 9.67 0.73 1.55
N THR A 108 10.96 0.91 1.85
CA THR A 108 11.42 1.77 2.96
C THR A 108 11.14 3.24 2.69
N VAL A 109 11.21 3.67 1.45
CA VAL A 109 10.88 5.03 1.02
C VAL A 109 9.38 5.30 1.15
N ILE A 110 8.56 4.37 0.70
CA ILE A 110 7.09 4.45 0.83
C ILE A 110 6.69 4.60 2.30
N MET A 111 7.31 3.86 3.21
CA MET A 111 7.06 3.98 4.66
C MET A 111 7.23 5.42 5.17
N GLN A 112 8.15 6.19 4.60
CA GLN A 112 8.43 7.56 5.05
C GLN A 112 7.30 8.54 4.72
N ALA A 113 6.40 8.20 3.84
CA ALA A 113 5.24 9.04 3.53
C ALA A 113 4.17 9.05 4.63
N ALA A 114 4.16 8.05 5.50
CA ALA A 114 3.15 7.89 6.56
C ALA A 114 3.27 8.93 7.66
N ASP A 115 2.15 9.27 8.28
CA ASP A 115 2.11 10.05 9.53
C ASP A 115 2.55 9.18 10.71
N GLU A 116 2.20 7.89 10.70
CA GLU A 116 2.56 6.92 11.71
C GLU A 116 3.10 5.63 11.04
N ARG A 117 4.21 5.12 11.54
CA ARG A 117 4.88 3.91 11.04
C ARG A 117 4.97 2.85 12.12
N VAL A 118 4.56 1.65 11.78
CA VAL A 118 4.68 0.46 12.63
C VAL A 118 5.35 -0.64 11.82
N ILE A 119 6.32 -1.32 12.41
CA ILE A 119 6.97 -2.49 11.82
C ILE A 119 6.69 -3.68 12.72
N MET A 120 6.19 -4.76 12.15
CA MET A 120 5.92 -5.99 12.90
C MET A 120 7.22 -6.59 13.44
N PRO A 121 7.18 -7.30 14.59
CA PRO A 121 8.40 -7.69 15.33
C PRO A 121 9.41 -8.51 14.54
N HIS A 122 8.97 -9.30 13.56
CA HIS A 122 9.82 -10.15 12.74
C HIS A 122 10.02 -9.63 11.32
N ALA A 123 9.54 -8.42 11.03
CA ALA A 123 9.74 -7.82 9.72
C ALA A 123 11.18 -7.35 9.55
N GLU A 124 11.69 -7.52 8.33
CA GLU A 124 13.01 -7.01 7.94
C GLU A 124 12.84 -5.65 7.25
N PHE A 125 13.67 -4.69 7.64
CA PHE A 125 13.71 -3.37 7.05
C PHE A 125 15.08 -3.15 6.42
N MET A 126 15.15 -3.18 5.08
CA MET A 126 16.41 -3.14 4.36
C MET A 126 16.53 -1.90 3.48
N VAL A 127 17.56 -1.10 3.76
CA VAL A 127 17.92 0.08 2.98
C VAL A 127 19.25 -0.20 2.24
N HIS A 128 19.28 0.16 0.98
CA HIS A 128 20.50 0.08 0.18
C HIS A 128 20.59 1.25 -0.79
N TYR A 129 21.77 1.45 -1.38
CA TYR A 129 21.95 2.45 -2.45
C TYR A 129 21.21 1.98 -3.70
N GLY A 130 20.46 2.92 -4.32
CA GLY A 130 19.84 2.68 -5.61
C GLY A 130 20.86 2.71 -6.75
N GLU A 131 20.55 2.00 -7.83
CA GLU A 131 21.32 2.04 -9.06
C GLU A 131 20.51 2.75 -10.14
N PHE A 132 21.20 3.60 -10.91
CA PHE A 132 20.66 4.22 -12.11
C PHE A 132 21.46 3.76 -13.30
N SER A 133 20.77 3.32 -14.34
CA SER A 133 21.37 3.12 -15.64
C SER A 133 20.77 4.10 -16.64
N PHE A 134 21.63 4.80 -17.38
CA PHE A 134 21.21 5.62 -18.50
C PHE A 134 21.48 4.84 -19.78
N ILE A 135 20.45 4.69 -20.61
CA ILE A 135 20.58 4.17 -21.97
C ILE A 135 20.48 5.36 -22.90
N TRP A 136 21.57 5.59 -23.66
CA TRP A 136 21.64 6.64 -24.66
C TRP A 136 21.06 6.17 -26.00
#